data_1e9fdaace6437f546a77428355be67c9
#
_entry.id   1e9fdaace6437f546a77428355be67c9
#
_cell.length_a   1.000
_cell.length_b   1.000
_cell.length_c   1.000
_cell.angle_alpha   90.00
_cell.angle_beta   90.00
_cell.angle_gamma   90.00
#
_symmetry.space_group_name_H-M   'P 1'
#
loop_
_entity.id
_entity.type
_entity.pdbx_description
1 polymer ?
#
loop_
_entity_poly.entity_id
_entity_poly.type
_entity_poly.pdbx_seq_one_letter_code
_entity_poly.pdbx_strand_id
1 'polypeptide(L)'
;DNWTIGYTPELLIGVWVGNADYTPMVNTTGVDGAAPIWNRLMQTGINQLYGGIASNFARPNDVVERVICSISGTEPSEYCPSHVTEIFASDQMPLPKSDDLWVRAQIDAWTNLQASPSCSEFRKEALAINVTDKSAIEWLETEPGREWARNAGFPEPIVVLPERECRADDPRPIINLVGIYDGGTVTENPLKIAGVIDATANFKQFIIHWGVGEDPEEWHRVTDDWVLEPIRSESLIAEWDLSEIEETLITIRVTMHSTMNTEVQKFYRLRLEIPTPTPTPTLTPTETPMPTETPAPPQEPTIVSP
;
A
#
# COMPACT_ATOMS: atom_id res chain seq x y z
N ASP A 1 36.24 -15.52 35.52
CA ASP A 1 35.32 -16.06 36.53
C ASP A 1 33.90 -15.76 36.16
N ASN A 2 32.97 -16.53 36.71
CA ASN A 2 31.54 -16.38 36.45
C ASN A 2 30.73 -16.64 37.73
N TRP A 3 29.52 -16.09 37.76
CA TRP A 3 28.62 -16.14 38.90
C TRP A 3 27.24 -16.66 38.47
N THR A 4 26.60 -17.39 39.38
CA THR A 4 25.16 -17.64 39.36
C THR A 4 24.61 -17.45 40.76
N ILE A 5 23.61 -16.59 40.91
CA ILE A 5 22.93 -16.31 42.17
C ILE A 5 21.42 -16.50 41.92
N GLY A 6 20.76 -17.17 42.85
CA GLY A 6 19.32 -17.33 42.81
C GLY A 6 18.78 -17.65 44.22
N TYR A 7 17.48 -17.39 44.42
CA TYR A 7 16.86 -17.51 45.73
C TYR A 7 15.37 -17.85 45.66
N THR A 8 14.91 -18.42 46.73
CA THR A 8 13.49 -18.52 47.12
C THR A 8 13.27 -17.62 48.32
N PRO A 9 12.06 -17.45 48.86
CA PRO A 9 11.81 -16.71 50.09
C PRO A 9 12.67 -17.16 51.29
N GLU A 10 13.07 -18.44 51.32
CA GLU A 10 13.75 -19.04 52.48
C GLU A 10 15.23 -19.38 52.19
N LEU A 11 15.65 -19.51 50.94
CA LEU A 11 16.98 -20.01 50.59
C LEU A 11 17.61 -19.17 49.47
N LEU A 12 18.78 -18.63 49.74
CA LEU A 12 19.64 -17.93 48.77
C LEU A 12 20.95 -18.71 48.60
N ILE A 13 21.31 -18.98 47.35
CA ILE A 13 22.59 -19.61 46.99
C ILE A 13 23.27 -18.76 45.92
N GLY A 14 24.55 -18.46 46.18
CA GLY A 14 25.46 -17.89 45.19
C GLY A 14 26.61 -18.85 44.93
N VAL A 15 26.94 -19.06 43.68
CA VAL A 15 28.08 -19.88 43.23
C VAL A 15 29.00 -18.98 42.40
N TRP A 16 30.26 -19.00 42.79
CA TRP A 16 31.35 -18.41 42.03
C TRP A 16 32.26 -19.51 41.51
N VAL A 17 32.65 -19.40 40.26
CA VAL A 17 33.63 -20.31 39.60
C VAL A 17 34.67 -19.42 38.92
N GLY A 18 35.93 -19.64 39.28
CA GLY A 18 37.03 -18.88 38.72
C GLY A 18 38.39 -19.40 39.12
N ASN A 19 39.44 -18.84 38.54
CA ASN A 19 40.81 -19.13 38.86
C ASN A 19 41.28 -18.32 40.11
N ALA A 20 41.97 -18.98 41.03
CA ALA A 20 42.42 -18.31 42.27
C ALA A 20 43.45 -17.19 42.02
N ASP A 21 44.13 -17.20 40.90
CA ASP A 21 45.08 -16.20 40.44
C ASP A 21 44.48 -15.15 39.53
N TYR A 22 43.14 -15.11 39.39
CA TYR A 22 42.35 -14.20 38.51
C TYR A 22 42.66 -14.31 37.01
N THR A 23 43.33 -15.36 36.55
CA THR A 23 43.49 -15.60 35.11
C THR A 23 42.13 -15.81 34.46
N PRO A 24 41.88 -15.26 33.25
CA PRO A 24 40.62 -15.45 32.55
C PRO A 24 40.30 -16.92 32.30
N MET A 25 39.05 -17.29 32.52
CA MET A 25 38.52 -18.61 32.12
C MET A 25 38.30 -18.63 30.60
N VAL A 26 38.54 -19.76 29.97
CA VAL A 26 38.42 -19.94 28.54
C VAL A 26 37.04 -20.54 28.21
N ASN A 27 36.28 -19.85 27.35
CA ASN A 27 34.99 -20.30 26.83
C ASN A 27 33.96 -20.77 27.87
N THR A 28 33.93 -20.11 29.06
CA THR A 28 32.99 -20.45 30.12
C THR A 28 32.18 -19.27 30.55
N THR A 29 30.86 -19.42 30.51
CA THR A 29 29.87 -18.42 30.97
C THR A 29 29.31 -18.81 32.35
N GLY A 30 28.49 -17.97 32.95
CA GLY A 30 27.76 -18.29 34.18
C GLY A 30 26.83 -19.50 33.99
N VAL A 31 26.27 -19.67 32.80
CA VAL A 31 25.35 -20.77 32.44
C VAL A 31 26.10 -22.11 32.40
N ASP A 32 27.33 -22.12 31.87
CA ASP A 32 28.11 -23.37 31.69
C ASP A 32 28.93 -23.70 32.93
N GLY A 33 29.40 -22.72 33.68
CA GLY A 33 30.26 -22.86 34.83
C GLY A 33 29.51 -22.95 36.16
N ALA A 34 29.00 -21.84 36.64
CA ALA A 34 28.38 -21.73 37.95
C ALA A 34 26.96 -22.25 38.06
N ALA A 35 26.15 -22.15 36.98
CA ALA A 35 24.72 -22.50 37.02
C ALA A 35 24.43 -23.97 37.24
N PRO A 36 25.16 -24.94 36.67
CA PRO A 36 24.94 -26.34 36.97
C PRO A 36 25.19 -26.72 38.41
N ILE A 37 26.22 -26.10 39.05
CA ILE A 37 26.56 -26.29 40.47
C ILE A 37 25.45 -25.62 41.31
N TRP A 38 25.08 -24.43 41.00
CA TRP A 38 24.00 -23.68 41.66
C TRP A 38 22.67 -24.46 41.61
N ASN A 39 22.27 -24.97 40.45
CA ASN A 39 21.03 -25.74 40.29
C ASN A 39 20.99 -26.99 41.17
N ARG A 40 22.12 -27.73 41.21
CA ARG A 40 22.22 -28.91 42.04
C ARG A 40 22.18 -28.58 43.55
N LEU A 41 22.84 -27.48 43.97
CA LEU A 41 22.79 -27.03 45.37
C LEU A 41 21.39 -26.56 45.75
N MET A 42 20.69 -25.79 44.88
CA MET A 42 19.31 -25.34 45.12
C MET A 42 18.36 -26.56 45.25
N GLN A 43 18.42 -27.52 44.33
CA GLN A 43 17.60 -28.75 44.43
C GLN A 43 17.89 -29.50 45.72
N THR A 44 19.16 -29.68 46.10
CA THR A 44 19.53 -30.36 47.32
C THR A 44 19.03 -29.60 48.56
N GLY A 45 19.21 -28.28 48.59
CA GLY A 45 18.76 -27.45 49.71
C GLY A 45 17.24 -27.47 49.88
N ILE A 46 16.50 -27.35 48.77
CA ILE A 46 15.03 -27.39 48.80
C ILE A 46 14.56 -28.79 49.26
N ASN A 47 15.16 -29.87 48.76
CA ASN A 47 14.76 -31.21 49.17
C ASN A 47 15.07 -31.50 50.62
N GLN A 48 16.27 -31.13 51.11
CA GLN A 48 16.69 -31.46 52.49
C GLN A 48 16.11 -30.54 53.54
N LEU A 49 15.97 -29.23 53.26
CA LEU A 49 15.55 -28.27 54.26
C LEU A 49 14.04 -27.97 54.21
N TYR A 50 13.38 -28.13 53.03
CA TYR A 50 12.00 -27.74 52.78
C TYR A 50 11.14 -28.85 52.22
N GLY A 51 11.57 -30.10 52.29
CA GLY A 51 10.75 -31.27 51.87
C GLY A 51 10.44 -31.32 50.37
N GLY A 52 11.27 -30.68 49.55
CA GLY A 52 11.13 -30.67 48.09
C GLY A 52 10.18 -29.59 47.53
N ILE A 53 9.63 -28.73 48.36
CA ILE A 53 8.68 -27.69 47.96
C ILE A 53 9.32 -26.33 48.23
N ALA A 54 9.58 -25.57 47.17
CA ALA A 54 9.97 -24.15 47.30
C ALA A 54 8.73 -23.28 47.48
N SER A 55 8.80 -22.35 48.43
CA SER A 55 7.73 -21.33 48.55
C SER A 55 7.77 -20.34 47.43
N ASN A 56 6.60 -19.83 47.04
CA ASN A 56 6.50 -18.71 46.12
C ASN A 56 6.57 -17.39 46.86
N PHE A 57 7.12 -16.37 46.24
CA PHE A 57 7.07 -15.01 46.74
C PHE A 57 5.60 -14.55 46.80
N ALA A 58 5.22 -13.96 47.92
CA ALA A 58 3.94 -13.30 48.02
C ALA A 58 3.93 -12.06 47.09
N ARG A 59 2.95 -11.97 46.24
CA ARG A 59 2.82 -10.80 45.36
C ARG A 59 2.45 -9.59 46.20
N PRO A 60 3.20 -8.48 46.13
CA PRO A 60 2.85 -7.22 46.79
C PRO A 60 1.50 -6.69 46.26
N ASN A 61 0.76 -5.94 47.07
CA ASN A 61 -0.55 -5.38 46.71
C ASN A 61 -0.47 -4.34 45.58
N ASP A 62 0.67 -3.73 45.37
CA ASP A 62 0.98 -2.75 44.34
C ASP A 62 1.49 -3.37 43.04
N VAL A 63 1.57 -4.71 42.96
CA VAL A 63 1.87 -5.44 41.74
C VAL A 63 0.60 -5.99 41.14
N VAL A 64 0.25 -5.50 39.95
CA VAL A 64 -0.99 -5.79 39.22
C VAL A 64 -0.72 -6.50 37.90
N GLU A 65 -1.68 -7.28 37.43
CA GLU A 65 -1.62 -7.90 36.09
C GLU A 65 -2.17 -6.95 35.03
N ARG A 66 -1.54 -6.94 33.87
CA ARG A 66 -2.01 -6.26 32.67
C ARG A 66 -1.82 -7.12 31.44
N VAL A 67 -2.77 -7.02 30.52
CA VAL A 67 -2.62 -7.59 29.18
C VAL A 67 -1.82 -6.58 28.37
N ILE A 68 -0.77 -7.06 27.71
CA ILE A 68 0.10 -6.26 26.85
C ILE A 68 0.24 -6.92 25.48
N CYS A 69 0.66 -6.15 24.49
CA CYS A 69 1.12 -6.69 23.23
C CYS A 69 2.45 -7.43 23.44
N SER A 70 2.53 -8.69 23.01
CA SER A 70 3.66 -9.57 23.35
C SER A 70 5.01 -9.12 22.78
N ILE A 71 5.00 -8.30 21.73
CA ILE A 71 6.21 -7.80 21.06
C ILE A 71 6.56 -6.39 21.52
N SER A 72 5.60 -5.46 21.52
CA SER A 72 5.85 -4.06 21.92
C SER A 72 5.90 -3.85 23.41
N GLY A 73 5.24 -4.70 24.20
CA GLY A 73 5.13 -4.50 25.66
C GLY A 73 4.17 -3.38 26.07
N THR A 74 3.48 -2.74 25.14
CA THR A 74 2.50 -1.67 25.38
C THR A 74 1.12 -2.24 25.69
N GLU A 75 0.18 -1.41 26.15
CA GLU A 75 -1.24 -1.74 26.05
C GLU A 75 -1.54 -2.11 24.59
N PRO A 76 -2.26 -3.23 24.32
CA PRO A 76 -2.41 -3.70 22.95
C PRO A 76 -3.35 -2.78 22.14
N SER A 77 -2.93 -2.41 20.94
CA SER A 77 -3.81 -1.84 19.94
C SER A 77 -4.72 -2.92 19.32
N GLU A 78 -5.71 -2.52 18.56
CA GLU A 78 -6.55 -3.46 17.80
C GLU A 78 -5.79 -4.23 16.70
N TYR A 79 -4.57 -3.78 16.37
CA TYR A 79 -3.71 -4.37 15.33
C TYR A 79 -2.61 -5.26 15.90
N CYS A 80 -2.43 -5.29 17.23
CA CYS A 80 -1.45 -6.16 17.86
C CYS A 80 -1.79 -7.63 17.61
N PRO A 81 -0.87 -8.43 17.01
CA PRO A 81 -1.19 -9.79 16.59
C PRO A 81 -1.26 -10.81 17.73
N SER A 82 -0.66 -10.51 18.88
CA SER A 82 -0.61 -11.43 20.01
C SER A 82 -0.49 -10.73 21.35
N HIS A 83 -1.18 -11.26 22.34
CA HIS A 83 -1.27 -10.69 23.67
C HIS A 83 -0.69 -11.63 24.71
N VAL A 84 -0.11 -11.07 25.77
CA VAL A 84 0.37 -11.79 26.94
C VAL A 84 -0.03 -11.05 28.20
N THR A 85 -0.26 -11.78 29.28
CA THR A 85 -0.48 -11.18 30.60
C THR A 85 0.83 -11.09 31.34
N GLU A 86 1.20 -9.90 31.76
CA GLU A 86 2.42 -9.60 32.52
C GLU A 86 2.09 -8.85 33.82
N ILE A 87 3.05 -8.82 34.74
CA ILE A 87 2.93 -8.13 36.02
C ILE A 87 3.67 -6.80 36.00
N PHE A 88 3.05 -5.78 36.56
CA PHE A 88 3.56 -4.42 36.60
C PHE A 88 3.45 -3.84 38.01
N ALA A 89 4.42 -3.03 38.43
CA ALA A 89 4.22 -2.17 39.56
C ALA A 89 3.15 -1.12 39.20
N SER A 90 2.30 -0.78 40.17
CA SER A 90 1.16 0.12 39.91
C SER A 90 1.58 1.56 39.53
N ASP A 91 2.82 1.92 39.75
CA ASP A 91 3.48 3.18 39.35
C ASP A 91 4.32 3.07 38.08
N GLN A 92 4.41 1.87 37.47
CA GLN A 92 5.17 1.57 36.26
C GLN A 92 4.31 0.74 35.29
N MET A 93 3.20 1.32 34.86
CA MET A 93 2.28 0.67 33.94
C MET A 93 2.84 0.59 32.51
N PRO A 94 2.39 -0.33 31.67
CA PRO A 94 2.78 -0.38 30.27
C PRO A 94 2.46 0.94 29.57
N LEU A 95 3.21 1.27 28.52
CA LEU A 95 2.92 2.41 27.68
C LEU A 95 1.52 2.26 27.04
N PRO A 96 0.84 3.37 26.74
CA PRO A 96 -0.51 3.33 26.21
C PRO A 96 -0.53 2.71 24.80
N LYS A 97 -1.70 2.25 24.36
CA LYS A 97 -1.89 1.65 23.04
C LYS A 97 -1.54 2.55 21.85
N SER A 98 -1.49 3.87 22.05
CA SER A 98 -1.01 4.83 21.04
C SER A 98 0.46 4.66 20.69
N ASP A 99 1.22 4.05 21.60
CA ASP A 99 2.65 3.80 21.47
C ASP A 99 2.93 2.36 21.01
N ASP A 100 1.87 1.60 20.68
CA ASP A 100 2.02 0.25 20.15
C ASP A 100 2.77 0.28 18.83
N LEU A 101 3.46 -0.82 18.54
CA LEU A 101 4.24 -0.97 17.32
C LEU A 101 3.39 -0.96 16.06
N TRP A 102 2.14 -1.45 16.14
CA TRP A 102 1.17 -1.46 15.04
C TRP A 102 0.27 -0.24 15.11
N VAL A 103 0.36 0.62 14.09
CA VAL A 103 -0.49 1.79 13.99
C VAL A 103 -1.07 1.93 12.58
N ARG A 104 -2.37 2.20 12.48
CA ARG A 104 -2.96 2.64 11.20
C ARG A 104 -2.74 4.13 11.01
N ALA A 105 -2.17 4.49 9.87
CA ALA A 105 -1.91 5.87 9.52
C ALA A 105 -2.39 6.19 8.10
N GLN A 106 -2.83 7.43 7.90
CA GLN A 106 -3.06 7.99 6.58
C GLN A 106 -1.74 8.56 6.07
N ILE A 107 -1.27 8.02 4.95
CA ILE A 107 0.01 8.40 4.35
C ILE A 107 -0.28 9.14 3.04
N ASP A 108 0.35 10.29 2.84
CA ASP A 108 0.37 10.96 1.55
C ASP A 108 1.20 10.15 0.55
N ALA A 109 0.55 9.68 -0.51
CA ALA A 109 1.15 8.74 -1.46
C ALA A 109 2.30 9.34 -2.28
N TRP A 110 2.41 10.68 -2.35
CA TRP A 110 3.48 11.36 -3.09
C TRP A 110 4.76 11.52 -2.27
N THR A 111 4.64 11.94 -1.03
CA THR A 111 5.78 12.24 -0.15
C THR A 111 6.15 11.12 0.81
N ASN A 112 5.28 10.13 0.98
CA ASN A 112 5.33 9.13 2.06
C ASN A 112 5.32 9.72 3.47
N LEU A 113 4.88 10.98 3.65
CA LEU A 113 4.67 11.60 4.96
C LEU A 113 3.28 11.23 5.50
N GLN A 114 3.03 11.49 6.79
CA GLN A 114 1.67 11.38 7.32
C GLN A 114 0.77 12.38 6.60
N ALA A 115 -0.40 11.93 6.14
CA ALA A 115 -1.34 12.81 5.45
C ALA A 115 -1.91 13.87 6.41
N SER A 116 -2.04 15.09 5.91
CA SER A 116 -2.68 16.21 6.60
C SER A 116 -3.75 16.84 5.70
N PRO A 117 -4.57 17.78 6.18
CA PRO A 117 -5.49 18.52 5.33
C PRO A 117 -4.82 19.21 4.13
N SER A 118 -3.52 19.52 4.22
CA SER A 118 -2.75 20.15 3.14
C SER A 118 -2.38 19.19 2.00
N CYS A 119 -2.43 17.87 2.19
CA CYS A 119 -2.07 16.83 1.22
C CYS A 119 -2.99 15.60 1.34
N SER A 120 -4.28 15.84 1.29
CA SER A 120 -5.30 14.80 1.49
C SER A 120 -5.80 14.16 0.19
N GLU A 121 -5.45 14.70 -0.99
CA GLU A 121 -5.99 14.24 -2.27
C GLU A 121 -5.53 12.81 -2.61
N PHE A 122 -4.25 12.51 -2.40
CA PHE A 122 -3.65 11.22 -2.74
C PHE A 122 -3.21 10.46 -1.48
N ARG A 123 -4.10 10.35 -0.51
CA ARG A 123 -3.83 9.61 0.72
C ARG A 123 -4.13 8.13 0.56
N LYS A 124 -3.31 7.31 1.19
CA LYS A 124 -3.54 5.87 1.34
C LYS A 124 -3.50 5.49 2.82
N GLU A 125 -4.34 4.56 3.21
CA GLU A 125 -4.25 3.97 4.54
C GLU A 125 -3.18 2.89 4.56
N ALA A 126 -2.34 2.88 5.57
CA ALA A 126 -1.31 1.88 5.76
C ALA A 126 -1.25 1.42 7.22
N LEU A 127 -0.99 0.13 7.42
CA LEU A 127 -0.55 -0.39 8.71
C LEU A 127 0.95 -0.14 8.80
N ALA A 128 1.35 0.80 9.65
CA ALA A 128 2.72 1.28 9.78
C ALA A 128 3.39 0.77 11.05
N ILE A 129 4.72 0.62 11.00
CA ILE A 129 5.56 0.33 12.15
C ILE A 129 5.82 1.63 12.89
N ASN A 130 5.33 1.74 14.12
CA ASN A 130 5.54 2.90 14.99
C ASN A 130 6.87 2.77 15.71
N VAL A 131 7.95 3.19 15.05
CA VAL A 131 9.30 3.17 15.59
C VAL A 131 10.02 4.47 15.21
N THR A 132 10.77 5.06 16.16
CA THR A 132 11.52 6.30 15.98
C THR A 132 13.04 6.11 16.11
N ASP A 133 13.49 4.94 16.58
CA ASP A 133 14.90 4.63 16.68
C ASP A 133 15.52 4.45 15.29
N LYS A 134 16.56 5.22 14.99
CA LYS A 134 17.21 5.24 13.66
C LYS A 134 17.82 3.89 13.30
N SER A 135 18.43 3.21 14.25
CA SER A 135 19.08 1.92 14.01
C SER A 135 18.03 0.86 13.70
N ALA A 136 16.85 0.91 14.34
CA ALA A 136 15.74 0.04 14.05
C ALA A 136 15.16 0.34 12.64
N ILE A 137 15.03 1.61 12.25
CA ILE A 137 14.57 2.02 10.92
C ILE A 137 15.56 1.54 9.85
N GLU A 138 16.85 1.78 10.02
CA GLU A 138 17.90 1.30 9.11
C GLU A 138 17.89 -0.24 9.00
N TRP A 139 17.68 -0.93 10.11
CA TRP A 139 17.58 -2.39 10.10
C TRP A 139 16.34 -2.87 9.32
N LEU A 140 15.19 -2.21 9.45
CA LEU A 140 13.97 -2.55 8.69
C LEU A 140 14.13 -2.40 7.17
N GLU A 141 15.10 -1.61 6.70
CA GLU A 141 15.46 -1.50 5.29
C GLU A 141 16.23 -2.72 4.76
N THR A 142 16.81 -3.53 5.66
CA THR A 142 17.53 -4.77 5.31
C THR A 142 16.55 -5.93 5.04
N GLU A 143 17.02 -6.97 4.32
CA GLU A 143 16.18 -8.15 4.09
C GLU A 143 15.76 -8.87 5.39
N PRO A 144 16.64 -9.08 6.39
CA PRO A 144 16.23 -9.64 7.68
C PRO A 144 15.17 -8.80 8.40
N GLY A 145 15.28 -7.47 8.33
CA GLY A 145 14.30 -6.56 8.94
C GLY A 145 12.94 -6.63 8.26
N ARG A 146 12.90 -6.68 6.93
CA ARG A 146 11.66 -6.87 6.16
C ARG A 146 11.02 -8.24 6.42
N GLU A 147 11.83 -9.30 6.47
CA GLU A 147 11.33 -10.63 6.81
C GLU A 147 10.71 -10.65 8.22
N TRP A 148 11.37 -10.03 9.18
CA TRP A 148 10.80 -9.88 10.51
C TRP A 148 9.46 -9.12 10.49
N ALA A 149 9.38 -8.00 9.78
CA ALA A 149 8.15 -7.21 9.68
C ALA A 149 7.00 -8.01 9.04
N ARG A 150 7.26 -8.76 7.97
CA ARG A 150 6.27 -9.68 7.38
C ARG A 150 5.78 -10.72 8.38
N ASN A 151 6.71 -11.34 9.12
CA ASN A 151 6.39 -12.34 10.15
C ASN A 151 5.63 -11.74 11.34
N ALA A 152 5.84 -10.45 11.63
CA ALA A 152 5.10 -9.68 12.62
C ALA A 152 3.73 -9.19 12.13
N GLY A 153 3.34 -9.49 10.87
CA GLY A 153 2.02 -9.19 10.31
C GLY A 153 1.92 -7.86 9.57
N PHE A 154 3.03 -7.19 9.27
CA PHE A 154 2.99 -5.97 8.45
C PHE A 154 2.91 -6.33 6.95
N PRO A 155 2.00 -5.69 6.19
CA PRO A 155 1.87 -5.90 4.75
C PRO A 155 3.01 -5.25 3.97
N GLU A 156 3.32 -5.80 2.80
CA GLU A 156 4.21 -5.12 1.84
C GLU A 156 3.44 -4.05 1.03
N PRO A 157 4.09 -2.92 0.71
CA PRO A 157 5.43 -2.51 1.15
C PRO A 157 5.45 -2.13 2.63
N ILE A 158 6.52 -2.50 3.35
CA ILE A 158 6.68 -2.15 4.76
C ILE A 158 6.71 -0.63 4.91
N VAL A 159 5.83 -0.11 5.74
CA VAL A 159 5.72 1.33 6.03
C VAL A 159 6.16 1.58 7.47
N VAL A 160 7.17 2.40 7.64
CA VAL A 160 7.51 2.98 8.95
C VAL A 160 6.70 4.26 9.12
N LEU A 161 6.13 4.47 10.29
CA LEU A 161 5.35 5.68 10.58
C LEU A 161 6.25 6.92 10.41
N PRO A 162 5.92 7.84 9.49
CA PRO A 162 6.74 9.03 9.29
C PRO A 162 6.73 9.95 10.52
N GLU A 163 7.87 10.56 10.82
CA GLU A 163 8.03 11.43 12.00
C GLU A 163 7.13 12.68 11.97
N ARG A 164 6.67 13.11 10.80
CA ARG A 164 5.86 14.31 10.66
C ARG A 164 4.73 14.18 9.65
N GLU A 165 3.76 15.04 9.81
CA GLU A 165 2.73 15.29 8.80
C GLU A 165 3.27 16.10 7.63
N CYS A 166 2.66 15.92 6.46
CA CYS A 166 2.95 16.72 5.29
C CYS A 166 2.36 18.13 5.44
N ARG A 167 3.03 19.13 4.83
CA ARG A 167 2.72 20.55 4.90
C ARG A 167 2.41 21.12 3.54
N ALA A 168 1.88 22.33 3.50
CA ALA A 168 1.50 23.01 2.28
C ALA A 168 2.67 23.31 1.31
N ASP A 169 3.91 23.36 1.82
CA ASP A 169 5.15 23.58 1.06
C ASP A 169 5.85 22.28 0.63
N ASP A 170 5.38 21.12 1.07
CA ASP A 170 5.91 19.83 0.61
C ASP A 170 5.55 19.59 -0.88
N PRO A 171 6.36 18.77 -1.58
CA PRO A 171 6.07 18.37 -2.96
C PRO A 171 4.68 17.76 -3.11
N ARG A 172 3.99 18.11 -4.18
CA ARG A 172 2.66 17.57 -4.48
C ARG A 172 2.47 17.31 -5.96
N PRO A 173 1.69 16.28 -6.33
CA PRO A 173 1.29 16.04 -7.70
C PRO A 173 0.19 17.02 -8.12
N ILE A 174 0.12 17.29 -9.41
CA ILE A 174 -0.91 18.10 -10.05
C ILE A 174 -1.47 17.27 -11.21
N ILE A 175 -2.67 16.75 -11.07
CA ILE A 175 -3.39 16.03 -12.12
C ILE A 175 -4.74 16.70 -12.31
N ASN A 176 -4.88 17.47 -13.39
CA ASN A 176 -6.10 18.19 -13.71
C ASN A 176 -6.39 18.08 -15.20
N LEU A 177 -7.45 17.35 -15.56
CA LEU A 177 -7.93 17.23 -16.93
C LEU A 177 -9.04 18.26 -17.18
N VAL A 178 -8.97 18.93 -18.31
CA VAL A 178 -9.94 19.96 -18.70
C VAL A 178 -11.18 19.29 -19.30
N GLY A 179 -12.35 19.65 -18.78
CA GLY A 179 -13.63 19.11 -19.25
C GLY A 179 -13.90 17.65 -18.88
N ILE A 180 -12.97 16.98 -18.21
CA ILE A 180 -13.10 15.60 -17.74
C ILE A 180 -13.12 15.59 -16.20
N TYR A 181 -14.21 15.11 -15.61
CA TYR A 181 -14.38 15.01 -14.16
C TYR A 181 -15.04 13.66 -13.80
N ASP A 182 -14.82 13.19 -12.60
CA ASP A 182 -15.39 11.92 -12.14
C ASP A 182 -16.93 11.99 -12.13
N GLY A 183 -17.59 11.03 -12.76
CA GLY A 183 -19.03 11.01 -13.01
C GLY A 183 -19.49 11.83 -14.24
N GLY A 184 -18.55 12.36 -15.04
CA GLY A 184 -18.84 13.14 -16.23
C GLY A 184 -19.40 12.31 -17.39
N THR A 185 -19.98 13.02 -18.39
CA THR A 185 -20.48 12.42 -19.63
C THR A 185 -19.65 12.89 -20.82
N VAL A 186 -19.28 11.94 -21.68
CA VAL A 186 -18.57 12.20 -22.93
C VAL A 186 -19.55 12.07 -24.09
N THR A 187 -19.66 13.12 -24.92
CA THR A 187 -20.58 13.19 -26.06
C THR A 187 -19.88 13.38 -27.39
N GLU A 188 -18.55 13.55 -27.37
CA GLU A 188 -17.74 13.79 -28.57
C GLU A 188 -16.79 12.61 -28.84
N ASN A 189 -16.59 12.30 -30.12
CA ASN A 189 -15.60 11.34 -30.61
C ASN A 189 -14.82 11.98 -31.80
N PRO A 190 -13.47 12.04 -31.77
CA PRO A 190 -12.57 11.53 -30.71
C PRO A 190 -12.64 12.36 -29.42
N LEU A 191 -12.42 11.69 -28.26
CA LEU A 191 -12.26 12.37 -26.98
C LEU A 191 -10.91 13.07 -26.92
N LYS A 192 -10.93 14.39 -26.73
CA LYS A 192 -9.71 15.16 -26.53
C LYS A 192 -9.38 15.21 -25.04
N ILE A 193 -8.30 14.56 -24.66
CA ILE A 193 -7.77 14.60 -23.30
C ILE A 193 -6.76 15.74 -23.25
N ALA A 194 -7.11 16.80 -22.54
CA ALA A 194 -6.26 17.97 -22.36
C ALA A 194 -6.17 18.31 -20.87
N GLY A 195 -5.09 18.96 -20.46
CA GLY A 195 -4.96 19.35 -19.06
C GLY A 195 -3.54 19.68 -18.63
N VAL A 196 -3.35 19.65 -17.30
CA VAL A 196 -2.06 19.81 -16.61
C VAL A 196 -1.76 18.53 -15.87
N ILE A 197 -0.58 17.93 -16.13
CA ILE A 197 -0.05 16.78 -15.40
C ILE A 197 1.40 17.09 -15.06
N ASP A 198 1.63 17.50 -13.82
CA ASP A 198 2.92 17.96 -13.30
C ASP A 198 3.04 17.66 -11.81
N ALA A 199 4.13 18.03 -11.19
CA ALA A 199 4.29 18.07 -9.75
C ALA A 199 5.11 19.32 -9.36
N THR A 200 4.86 19.85 -8.18
CA THR A 200 5.66 21.00 -7.68
C THR A 200 7.13 20.62 -7.48
N ALA A 201 7.41 19.32 -7.22
CA ALA A 201 8.73 18.73 -7.26
C ALA A 201 8.62 17.19 -7.43
N ASN A 202 9.74 16.57 -7.80
CA ASN A 202 9.91 15.11 -7.88
C ASN A 202 9.07 14.42 -8.99
N PHE A 203 8.61 15.14 -10.01
CA PHE A 203 8.00 14.52 -11.18
C PHE A 203 9.01 13.62 -11.89
N LYS A 204 8.57 12.43 -12.33
CA LYS A 204 9.35 11.51 -13.12
C LYS A 204 8.69 11.20 -14.46
N GLN A 205 7.44 10.71 -14.43
CA GLN A 205 6.70 10.30 -15.61
C GLN A 205 5.21 10.09 -15.28
N PHE A 206 4.36 10.08 -16.31
CA PHE A 206 2.97 9.66 -16.16
C PHE A 206 2.51 8.79 -17.35
N ILE A 207 1.40 8.09 -17.18
CA ILE A 207 0.72 7.34 -18.22
C ILE A 207 -0.78 7.41 -18.00
N ILE A 208 -1.56 7.38 -19.11
CA ILE A 208 -3.01 7.35 -19.06
C ILE A 208 -3.49 6.00 -19.58
N HIS A 209 -4.33 5.35 -18.78
CA HIS A 209 -5.02 4.12 -19.14
C HIS A 209 -6.53 4.32 -19.08
N TRP A 210 -7.25 3.42 -19.74
CA TRP A 210 -8.70 3.30 -19.59
C TRP A 210 -9.10 1.83 -19.37
N GLY A 211 -10.29 1.63 -18.84
CA GLY A 211 -10.89 0.30 -18.70
C GLY A 211 -12.40 0.39 -18.60
N VAL A 212 -13.06 -0.74 -18.77
CA VAL A 212 -14.52 -0.85 -18.78
C VAL A 212 -15.09 -0.89 -17.37
N GLY A 213 -16.17 -0.12 -17.14
CA GLY A 213 -16.86 -0.08 -15.85
C GLY A 213 -16.29 0.95 -14.87
N GLU A 214 -16.79 0.89 -13.62
CA GLU A 214 -16.37 1.78 -12.54
C GLU A 214 -15.05 1.34 -11.88
N ASP A 215 -14.79 0.03 -11.85
CA ASP A 215 -13.60 -0.58 -11.27
C ASP A 215 -13.03 -1.66 -12.21
N PRO A 216 -12.32 -1.24 -13.27
CA PRO A 216 -11.82 -2.13 -14.30
C PRO A 216 -10.78 -3.13 -13.79
N GLU A 217 -10.92 -4.41 -14.16
CA GLU A 217 -9.90 -5.44 -13.95
C GLU A 217 -8.79 -5.36 -15.01
N GLU A 218 -9.15 -4.99 -16.25
CA GLU A 218 -8.23 -4.86 -17.38
C GLU A 218 -8.04 -3.40 -17.78
N TRP A 219 -6.80 -3.02 -18.08
CA TRP A 219 -6.42 -1.67 -18.42
C TRP A 219 -5.72 -1.60 -19.76
N HIS A 220 -6.22 -0.72 -20.63
CA HIS A 220 -5.67 -0.43 -21.95
C HIS A 220 -5.00 0.95 -21.94
N ARG A 221 -4.02 1.14 -22.81
CA ARG A 221 -3.32 2.42 -22.91
C ARG A 221 -4.14 3.44 -23.71
N VAL A 222 -4.13 4.68 -23.23
CA VAL A 222 -4.59 5.85 -24.00
C VAL A 222 -3.39 6.60 -24.57
N THR A 223 -2.32 6.78 -23.77
CA THR A 223 -1.03 7.25 -24.27
C THR A 223 -0.19 6.07 -24.74
N ASP A 224 0.57 6.24 -25.83
CA ASP A 224 1.35 5.17 -26.44
C ASP A 224 2.38 4.57 -25.47
N ASP A 225 3.01 5.42 -24.64
CA ASP A 225 3.98 5.03 -23.64
C ASP A 225 4.00 6.03 -22.46
N TRP A 226 4.92 5.82 -21.52
CA TRP A 226 5.18 6.75 -20.42
C TRP A 226 5.62 8.10 -20.95
N VAL A 227 4.92 9.16 -20.53
CA VAL A 227 5.28 10.54 -20.81
C VAL A 227 6.28 11.02 -19.78
N LEU A 228 7.51 11.32 -20.22
CA LEU A 228 8.64 11.66 -19.34
C LEU A 228 8.70 13.16 -19.01
N GLU A 229 8.04 14.00 -19.77
CA GLU A 229 8.02 15.45 -19.58
C GLU A 229 6.70 15.89 -18.92
N PRO A 230 6.75 16.76 -17.91
CA PRO A 230 5.55 17.29 -17.27
C PRO A 230 4.80 18.24 -18.20
N ILE A 231 3.48 18.24 -18.13
CA ILE A 231 2.60 19.16 -18.85
C ILE A 231 2.18 20.29 -17.89
N ARG A 232 2.88 21.42 -17.98
CA ARG A 232 2.81 22.53 -17.01
C ARG A 232 1.71 23.55 -17.29
N SER A 233 1.15 23.55 -18.48
CA SER A 233 0.03 24.40 -18.89
C SER A 233 -1.01 23.55 -19.60
N GLU A 234 -2.25 24.01 -19.64
CA GLU A 234 -3.32 23.34 -20.37
C GLU A 234 -2.92 23.09 -21.82
N SER A 235 -2.72 21.80 -22.14
CA SER A 235 -2.29 21.33 -23.46
C SER A 235 -2.98 20.04 -23.80
N LEU A 236 -3.14 19.77 -25.10
CA LEU A 236 -3.64 18.48 -25.59
C LEU A 236 -2.62 17.39 -25.25
N ILE A 237 -3.08 16.34 -24.59
CA ILE A 237 -2.28 15.18 -24.17
C ILE A 237 -2.49 14.02 -25.12
N ALA A 238 -3.75 13.74 -25.47
CA ALA A 238 -4.13 12.67 -26.39
C ALA A 238 -5.45 12.99 -27.10
N GLU A 239 -5.60 12.50 -28.32
CA GLU A 239 -6.88 12.36 -29.00
C GLU A 239 -7.20 10.86 -29.05
N TRP A 240 -8.30 10.47 -28.44
CA TRP A 240 -8.65 9.08 -28.29
C TRP A 240 -9.94 8.75 -29.04
N ASP A 241 -9.83 7.88 -30.05
CA ASP A 241 -10.97 7.37 -30.79
C ASP A 241 -11.74 6.34 -29.95
N LEU A 242 -13.02 6.63 -29.74
CA LEU A 242 -13.92 5.80 -28.94
C LEU A 242 -14.82 4.91 -29.81
N SER A 243 -14.59 4.85 -31.15
CA SER A 243 -15.47 4.15 -32.10
C SER A 243 -15.56 2.64 -31.90
N GLU A 244 -14.53 2.05 -31.28
CA GLU A 244 -14.46 0.60 -31.00
C GLU A 244 -14.98 0.25 -29.58
N ILE A 245 -15.44 1.24 -28.81
CA ILE A 245 -15.92 1.01 -27.45
C ILE A 245 -17.44 0.91 -27.49
N GLU A 246 -17.95 -0.28 -27.17
CA GLU A 246 -19.38 -0.56 -27.14
C GLU A 246 -20.03 -0.24 -25.79
N GLU A 247 -19.22 -0.19 -24.72
CA GLU A 247 -19.66 0.04 -23.36
C GLU A 247 -20.01 1.50 -23.10
N THR A 248 -21.01 1.71 -22.26
CA THR A 248 -21.49 3.05 -21.90
C THR A 248 -20.81 3.63 -20.68
N LEU A 249 -20.03 2.84 -19.94
CA LEU A 249 -19.32 3.25 -18.74
C LEU A 249 -17.86 2.83 -18.81
N ILE A 250 -16.97 3.80 -18.70
CA ILE A 250 -15.52 3.60 -18.70
C ILE A 250 -14.88 4.36 -17.55
N THR A 251 -13.69 3.93 -17.17
CA THR A 251 -12.85 4.66 -16.22
C THR A 251 -11.50 5.00 -16.86
N ILE A 252 -11.14 6.28 -16.83
CA ILE A 252 -9.78 6.75 -17.16
C ILE A 252 -8.96 6.78 -15.88
N ARG A 253 -7.74 6.25 -15.92
CA ARG A 253 -6.76 6.29 -14.85
C ARG A 253 -5.52 7.02 -15.31
N VAL A 254 -5.19 8.11 -14.62
CA VAL A 254 -3.90 8.79 -14.76
C VAL A 254 -2.99 8.29 -13.65
N THR A 255 -1.90 7.64 -14.01
CA THR A 255 -0.86 7.17 -13.08
C THR A 255 0.37 8.04 -13.22
N MET A 256 0.87 8.59 -12.13
CA MET A 256 2.07 9.41 -12.12
C MET A 256 3.09 8.89 -11.11
N HIS A 257 4.34 8.76 -11.54
CA HIS A 257 5.47 8.34 -10.71
C HIS A 257 6.36 9.53 -10.33
N SER A 258 6.91 9.46 -9.13
CA SER A 258 7.92 10.41 -8.67
C SER A 258 9.34 9.86 -8.83
N THR A 259 10.33 10.77 -8.76
CA THR A 259 11.76 10.40 -8.67
C THR A 259 12.12 9.74 -7.34
N MET A 260 11.21 9.78 -6.34
CA MET A 260 11.34 9.13 -5.03
C MET A 260 10.74 7.72 -5.01
N ASN A 261 10.43 7.14 -6.19
CA ASN A 261 9.76 5.84 -6.34
C ASN A 261 8.38 5.75 -5.68
N THR A 262 7.69 6.88 -5.55
CA THR A 262 6.29 6.93 -5.14
C THR A 262 5.38 7.03 -6.34
N GLU A 263 4.11 6.66 -6.17
CA GLU A 263 3.09 6.63 -7.22
C GLU A 263 1.80 7.22 -6.70
N VAL A 264 1.12 7.97 -7.56
CA VAL A 264 -0.27 8.40 -7.36
C VAL A 264 -1.12 8.04 -8.56
N GLN A 265 -2.39 7.78 -8.31
CA GLN A 265 -3.37 7.47 -9.34
C GLN A 265 -4.60 8.36 -9.16
N LYS A 266 -5.12 8.89 -10.26
CA LYS A 266 -6.38 9.64 -10.29
C LYS A 266 -7.32 8.99 -11.29
N PHE A 267 -8.56 8.78 -10.85
CA PHE A 267 -9.58 8.07 -11.61
C PHE A 267 -10.68 9.03 -12.02
N TYR A 268 -11.19 8.85 -13.24
CA TYR A 268 -12.31 9.58 -13.80
C TYR A 268 -13.28 8.57 -14.42
N ARG A 269 -14.39 8.32 -13.74
CA ARG A 269 -15.47 7.44 -14.24
C ARG A 269 -16.34 8.25 -15.17
N LEU A 270 -16.54 7.78 -16.39
CA LEU A 270 -17.19 8.52 -17.44
C LEU A 270 -18.30 7.70 -18.08
N ARG A 271 -19.41 8.37 -18.37
CA ARG A 271 -20.49 7.80 -19.19
C ARG A 271 -20.30 8.22 -20.64
N LEU A 272 -20.32 7.26 -21.55
CA LEU A 272 -20.26 7.52 -22.98
C LEU A 272 -21.67 7.66 -23.53
N GLU A 273 -21.98 8.81 -24.11
CA GLU A 273 -23.23 9.12 -24.82
C GLU A 273 -22.87 9.67 -26.21
N ILE A 274 -22.10 8.87 -26.97
CA ILE A 274 -21.63 9.24 -28.31
C ILE A 274 -22.77 9.03 -29.30
N PRO A 275 -23.20 10.07 -30.03
CA PRO A 275 -24.24 9.90 -31.03
C PRO A 275 -23.79 8.94 -32.14
N THR A 276 -24.55 7.88 -32.34
CA THR A 276 -24.32 6.98 -33.46
C THR A 276 -24.46 7.77 -34.76
N PRO A 277 -23.52 7.71 -35.72
CA PRO A 277 -23.66 8.44 -36.96
C PRO A 277 -24.95 7.97 -37.63
N THR A 278 -25.87 8.91 -37.87
CA THR A 278 -27.10 8.64 -38.63
C THR A 278 -26.69 8.13 -40.02
N PRO A 279 -27.12 6.95 -40.44
CA PRO A 279 -26.72 6.45 -41.75
C PRO A 279 -27.13 7.49 -42.81
N THR A 280 -26.14 8.03 -43.50
CA THR A 280 -26.39 8.91 -44.66
C THR A 280 -27.34 8.17 -45.60
N PRO A 281 -28.52 8.73 -45.96
CA PRO A 281 -29.44 8.04 -46.84
C PRO A 281 -28.70 7.72 -48.12
N THR A 282 -28.49 6.42 -48.36
CA THR A 282 -27.97 5.93 -49.65
C THR A 282 -28.92 6.44 -50.71
N LEU A 283 -28.43 7.32 -51.60
CA LEU A 283 -29.21 7.78 -52.73
C LEU A 283 -29.72 6.53 -53.46
N THR A 284 -31.02 6.29 -53.36
CA THR A 284 -31.70 5.24 -54.15
C THR A 284 -31.30 5.47 -55.60
N PRO A 285 -30.74 4.47 -56.32
CA PRO A 285 -30.41 4.67 -57.71
C PRO A 285 -31.68 5.08 -58.44
N THR A 286 -31.69 6.27 -59.07
CA THR A 286 -32.74 6.75 -59.90
C THR A 286 -32.86 5.72 -61.04
N GLU A 287 -34.00 5.06 -61.13
CA GLU A 287 -34.26 4.14 -62.24
C GLU A 287 -33.99 4.88 -63.55
N THR A 288 -33.05 4.36 -64.35
CA THR A 288 -32.74 4.84 -65.66
C THR A 288 -34.00 4.59 -66.49
N PRO A 289 -34.64 5.59 -67.14
CA PRO A 289 -35.83 5.34 -68.00
C PRO A 289 -35.47 4.34 -69.08
N MET A 290 -36.31 3.29 -69.21
CA MET A 290 -36.22 2.25 -70.23
C MET A 290 -36.27 2.92 -71.58
N PRO A 291 -35.40 2.57 -72.54
CA PRO A 291 -35.47 3.14 -73.91
C PRO A 291 -36.82 2.85 -74.54
N THR A 292 -37.53 3.90 -74.96
CA THR A 292 -38.76 3.82 -75.70
C THR A 292 -38.45 3.12 -77.07
N GLU A 293 -39.09 1.97 -77.34
CA GLU A 293 -38.99 1.28 -78.63
C GLU A 293 -39.40 2.23 -79.73
N THR A 294 -38.49 2.44 -80.67
CA THR A 294 -38.81 3.15 -81.98
C THR A 294 -39.69 2.28 -82.79
N PRO A 295 -40.88 2.77 -83.30
CA PRO A 295 -41.74 1.99 -84.15
C PRO A 295 -41.03 1.66 -85.48
N ALA A 296 -41.19 0.41 -85.95
CA ALA A 296 -40.65 -0.08 -87.22
C ALA A 296 -41.25 0.66 -88.39
N PRO A 297 -40.50 0.93 -89.49
CA PRO A 297 -40.99 1.58 -90.68
C PRO A 297 -42.00 0.70 -91.43
N PRO A 298 -43.01 1.30 -92.13
CA PRO A 298 -44.05 0.54 -92.90
C PRO A 298 -43.44 -0.24 -94.04
N GLN A 299 -43.89 -1.50 -94.23
CA GLN A 299 -43.53 -2.34 -95.36
C GLN A 299 -44.21 -1.85 -96.63
N GLU A 300 -43.44 -1.68 -97.71
CA GLU A 300 -43.94 -1.42 -99.07
C GLU A 300 -44.71 -2.62 -99.61
N PRO A 301 -45.79 -2.36 -100.39
CA PRO A 301 -46.60 -3.44 -100.97
C PRO A 301 -45.86 -4.11 -102.12
N THR A 302 -45.79 -5.42 -102.11
CA THR A 302 -45.26 -6.26 -103.19
C THR A 302 -46.25 -6.24 -104.38
N ILE A 303 -45.82 -5.69 -105.48
CA ILE A 303 -46.55 -5.76 -106.76
C ILE A 303 -46.32 -7.14 -107.38
N VAL A 304 -47.37 -7.90 -107.57
CA VAL A 304 -47.39 -9.10 -108.41
C VAL A 304 -47.87 -8.67 -109.83
N SER A 305 -47.11 -8.96 -110.84
CA SER A 305 -47.46 -8.79 -112.23
C SER A 305 -47.35 -10.11 -113.03
N PRO A 306 -47.99 -10.24 -114.12
CA PRO A 306 -48.87 -11.31 -114.51
C PRO A 306 -48.16 -12.56 -115.04
#